data_b1f26c8db146369561aba6b1f1099068
#
_entry.id   b1f26c8db146369561aba6b1f1099068
#
_cell.length_a   1.000
_cell.length_b   1.000
_cell.length_c   1.000
_cell.angle_alpha   90.00
_cell.angle_beta   90.00
_cell.angle_gamma   90.00
#
_symmetry.space_group_name_H-M   'P 1'
#
loop_
_entity.id
_entity.type
_entity.pdbx_description
1 polymer ?
#
loop_
_entity_poly.entity_id
_entity_poly.type
_entity_poly.pdbx_seq_one_letter_code
_entity_poly.pdbx_strand_id
1 'polypeptide(L)'
;MIIGVPKEIKNNENRVALTPAGAKELVTRGHTVYIQHTAGENSGFSDTAYEAAGAQILPSIGDVYNIAEMIVKVKEPIAAEYSLVHKGQLVFTYFHFASEEKLTRAMMESGSICLAYETVENPDRTLPLLIPMSEVAGRMSVQEGARFLEKPQGGKGILLGGVPGVKPAKVLVLGGGVVGHNSALMAAGMGADVTIADISLPRLRYLSEIMPANVKTLYSSAHNIEQELPTTDLVIGSVLIPGAKAPHLITRDMLKLMKKGCVLVDVAIDQGGCFETSHPTTHAEPIFEVDGITHYCVANIPGAVPQTSTLALTNATLPYIIKLADKGWQKACKEDKGLALGLNIIEGKIVYPAVAEAFGLPCYPIE
;
A
#
# COMPACT_ATOMS: atom_id res chain seq x y z
N MET A 1 -17.12 18.33 14.08
CA MET A 1 -15.72 17.86 14.27
C MET A 1 -14.79 18.73 13.45
N ILE A 2 -13.62 19.03 13.99
CA ILE A 2 -12.53 19.74 13.29
C ILE A 2 -11.57 18.70 12.74
N ILE A 3 -11.39 18.67 11.42
CA ILE A 3 -10.58 17.69 10.69
C ILE A 3 -9.36 18.40 10.12
N GLY A 4 -8.18 17.88 10.40
CA GLY A 4 -6.90 18.39 9.92
C GLY A 4 -6.22 17.41 8.94
N VAL A 5 -5.74 17.93 7.84
CA VAL A 5 -4.98 17.19 6.84
C VAL A 5 -3.62 17.85 6.65
N PRO A 6 -2.59 17.36 7.35
CA PRO A 6 -1.24 17.86 7.17
C PRO A 6 -0.64 17.41 5.83
N LYS A 7 0.36 18.14 5.37
CA LYS A 7 1.21 17.72 4.26
C LYS A 7 2.08 16.55 4.69
N GLU A 8 2.16 15.53 3.84
CA GLU A 8 3.10 14.43 4.07
C GLU A 8 4.53 14.90 3.96
N ILE A 9 5.36 14.53 4.93
CA ILE A 9 6.76 14.94 5.02
C ILE A 9 7.74 13.76 4.93
N LYS A 10 7.22 12.54 4.81
CA LYS A 10 8.04 11.35 4.57
C LYS A 10 8.64 11.44 3.16
N ASN A 11 9.89 11.02 3.02
CA ASN A 11 10.59 11.10 1.74
C ASN A 11 9.82 10.38 0.62
N ASN A 12 9.70 11.04 -0.54
CA ASN A 12 8.96 10.57 -1.71
C ASN A 12 7.46 10.29 -1.46
N GLU A 13 6.86 10.86 -0.40
CA GLU A 13 5.43 10.80 -0.18
C GLU A 13 4.77 12.11 -0.65
N ASN A 14 4.03 12.02 -1.73
CA ASN A 14 3.38 13.15 -2.39
C ASN A 14 1.86 13.03 -2.42
N ARG A 15 1.30 11.95 -1.82
CA ARG A 15 -0.14 11.78 -1.70
C ARG A 15 -0.70 12.73 -0.65
N VAL A 16 -2.00 12.95 -0.70
CA VAL A 16 -2.76 13.68 0.33
C VAL A 16 -3.95 12.83 0.78
N ALA A 17 -4.28 12.90 2.06
CA ALA A 17 -5.29 12.01 2.64
C ALA A 17 -6.74 12.41 2.35
N LEU A 18 -6.96 13.58 1.78
CA LEU A 18 -8.30 14.09 1.44
C LEU A 18 -8.24 14.89 0.15
N THR A 19 -9.20 14.68 -0.75
CA THR A 19 -9.36 15.49 -1.97
C THR A 19 -10.24 16.72 -1.72
N PRO A 20 -10.24 17.75 -2.59
CA PRO A 20 -11.21 18.85 -2.52
C PRO A 20 -12.67 18.37 -2.51
N ALA A 21 -12.99 17.32 -3.27
CA ALA A 21 -14.33 16.73 -3.27
C ALA A 21 -14.69 16.13 -1.89
N GLY A 22 -13.76 15.43 -1.25
CA GLY A 22 -13.95 14.92 0.11
C GLY A 22 -14.07 16.03 1.15
N ALA A 23 -13.27 17.09 1.02
CA ALA A 23 -13.38 18.27 1.89
C ALA A 23 -14.77 18.93 1.76
N LYS A 24 -15.28 19.10 0.53
CA LYS A 24 -16.62 19.63 0.27
C LYS A 24 -17.72 18.80 0.94
N GLU A 25 -17.62 17.48 0.84
CA GLU A 25 -18.58 16.57 1.47
C GLU A 25 -18.62 16.75 3.00
N LEU A 26 -17.44 16.83 3.64
CA LEU A 26 -17.32 17.03 5.08
C LEU A 26 -17.85 18.41 5.51
N VAL A 27 -17.50 19.47 4.78
CA VAL A 27 -18.00 20.83 5.02
C VAL A 27 -19.51 20.92 4.88
N THR A 28 -20.07 20.27 3.85
CA THR A 28 -21.54 20.23 3.62
C THR A 28 -22.27 19.54 4.79
N ARG A 29 -21.60 18.62 5.49
CA ARG A 29 -22.11 17.95 6.70
C ARG A 29 -21.92 18.76 7.98
N GLY A 30 -21.38 19.96 7.89
CA GLY A 30 -21.18 20.86 9.03
C GLY A 30 -19.88 20.64 9.80
N HIS A 31 -18.91 19.92 9.22
CA HIS A 31 -17.57 19.79 9.78
C HIS A 31 -16.67 20.92 9.29
N THR A 32 -15.65 21.25 10.08
CA THR A 32 -14.61 22.19 9.69
C THR A 32 -13.39 21.42 9.21
N VAL A 33 -12.90 21.77 8.02
CA VAL A 33 -11.76 21.07 7.40
C VAL A 33 -10.60 22.05 7.24
N TYR A 34 -9.45 21.70 7.79
CA TYR A 34 -8.19 22.42 7.64
C TYR A 34 -7.21 21.59 6.84
N ILE A 35 -6.63 22.21 5.82
CA ILE A 35 -5.60 21.60 4.96
C ILE A 35 -4.31 22.39 5.15
N GLN A 36 -3.19 21.72 5.35
CA GLN A 36 -1.90 22.41 5.34
C GLN A 36 -1.60 22.98 3.95
N HIS A 37 -1.04 24.18 3.91
CA HIS A 37 -0.57 24.81 2.68
C HIS A 37 0.24 23.84 1.80
N THR A 38 -0.11 23.76 0.52
CA THR A 38 0.49 22.87 -0.49
C THR A 38 0.39 21.36 -0.22
N ALA A 39 -0.48 20.91 0.71
CA ALA A 39 -0.57 19.47 1.02
C ALA A 39 -1.02 18.61 -0.18
N GLY A 40 -1.91 19.14 -1.03
CA GLY A 40 -2.43 18.43 -2.21
C GLY A 40 -1.68 18.69 -3.51
N GLU A 41 -0.73 19.63 -3.54
CA GLU A 41 -0.17 20.17 -4.77
C GLU A 41 0.51 19.09 -5.64
N ASN A 42 1.31 18.23 -5.03
CA ASN A 42 1.99 17.14 -5.74
C ASN A 42 1.04 16.01 -6.18
N SER A 43 -0.21 16.01 -5.71
CA SER A 43 -1.29 15.13 -6.17
C SER A 43 -2.25 15.82 -7.16
N GLY A 44 -1.93 17.04 -7.58
CA GLY A 44 -2.71 17.81 -8.55
C GLY A 44 -3.87 18.62 -7.94
N PHE A 45 -3.88 18.84 -6.62
CA PHE A 45 -4.91 19.61 -5.91
C PHE A 45 -4.30 20.87 -5.28
N SER A 46 -4.65 22.04 -5.84
CA SER A 46 -4.20 23.33 -5.33
C SER A 46 -4.93 23.73 -4.06
N ASP A 47 -4.32 24.63 -3.28
CA ASP A 47 -4.97 25.23 -2.11
C ASP A 47 -6.28 25.94 -2.50
N THR A 48 -6.29 26.63 -3.64
CA THR A 48 -7.51 27.30 -4.14
C THR A 48 -8.65 26.32 -4.44
N ALA A 49 -8.35 25.08 -4.84
CA ALA A 49 -9.36 24.05 -5.02
C ALA A 49 -9.97 23.60 -3.68
N TYR A 50 -9.17 23.53 -2.63
CA TYR A 50 -9.67 23.24 -1.27
C TYR A 50 -10.48 24.41 -0.70
N GLU A 51 -10.03 25.66 -0.88
CA GLU A 51 -10.79 26.85 -0.47
C GLU A 51 -12.14 26.94 -1.17
N ALA A 52 -12.18 26.66 -2.49
CA ALA A 52 -13.42 26.58 -3.26
C ALA A 52 -14.37 25.46 -2.78
N ALA A 53 -13.81 24.40 -2.17
CA ALA A 53 -14.57 23.34 -1.54
C ALA A 53 -15.04 23.68 -0.12
N GLY A 54 -14.67 24.85 0.43
CA GLY A 54 -15.03 25.33 1.75
C GLY A 54 -14.05 24.94 2.86
N ALA A 55 -12.91 24.32 2.53
CA ALA A 55 -11.84 24.08 3.50
C ALA A 55 -11.02 25.35 3.75
N GLN A 56 -10.30 25.39 4.85
CA GLN A 56 -9.41 26.48 5.22
C GLN A 56 -7.94 26.01 5.12
N ILE A 57 -7.07 26.89 4.61
CA ILE A 57 -5.66 26.60 4.48
C ILE A 57 -4.90 27.13 5.69
N LEU A 58 -4.07 26.27 6.29
CA LEU A 58 -3.17 26.64 7.40
C LEU A 58 -1.70 26.59 6.94
N PRO A 59 -0.87 27.53 7.43
CA PRO A 59 0.50 27.67 6.90
C PRO A 59 1.43 26.53 7.31
N SER A 60 1.25 25.96 8.50
CA SER A 60 2.18 24.98 9.04
C SER A 60 1.53 23.69 9.51
N ILE A 61 2.32 22.62 9.57
CA ILE A 61 1.90 21.32 10.12
C ILE A 61 1.48 21.45 11.59
N GLY A 62 2.21 22.27 12.37
CA GLY A 62 1.90 22.49 13.78
C GLY A 62 0.53 23.15 13.99
N ASP A 63 0.16 24.11 13.12
CA ASP A 63 -1.17 24.75 13.19
C ASP A 63 -2.28 23.72 12.93
N VAL A 64 -2.08 22.81 11.96
CA VAL A 64 -3.05 21.75 11.66
C VAL A 64 -3.24 20.80 12.83
N TYR A 65 -2.14 20.29 13.40
CA TYR A 65 -2.22 19.38 14.55
C TYR A 65 -2.84 20.05 15.78
N ASN A 66 -2.49 21.31 16.03
CA ASN A 66 -2.95 22.04 17.24
C ASN A 66 -4.47 22.28 17.25
N ILE A 67 -5.11 22.46 16.08
CA ILE A 67 -6.54 22.78 16.00
C ILE A 67 -7.43 21.56 15.78
N ALA A 68 -6.91 20.50 15.18
CA ALA A 68 -7.71 19.38 14.72
C ALA A 68 -8.09 18.40 15.84
N GLU A 69 -9.34 17.99 15.88
CA GLU A 69 -9.84 16.88 16.70
C GLU A 69 -9.50 15.53 16.06
N MET A 70 -9.50 15.50 14.71
CA MET A 70 -9.12 14.33 13.92
C MET A 70 -8.06 14.72 12.88
N ILE A 71 -6.93 14.07 12.93
CA ILE A 71 -5.89 14.12 11.90
C ILE A 71 -6.11 12.98 10.91
N VAL A 72 -6.13 13.30 9.62
CA VAL A 72 -6.20 12.32 8.53
C VAL A 72 -4.94 12.43 7.70
N LYS A 73 -4.19 11.32 7.61
CA LYS A 73 -2.92 11.22 6.88
C LYS A 73 -2.91 10.01 5.92
N VAL A 74 -1.92 9.96 5.08
CA VAL A 74 -1.63 8.77 4.27
C VAL A 74 -0.65 7.85 5.00
N LYS A 75 0.48 8.40 5.47
CA LYS A 75 1.54 7.66 6.16
C LYS A 75 1.55 7.97 7.65
N GLU A 76 2.17 7.08 8.38
CA GLU A 76 2.42 7.23 9.82
C GLU A 76 3.12 8.56 10.13
N PRO A 77 2.86 9.15 11.30
CA PRO A 77 3.68 10.23 11.81
C PRO A 77 5.13 9.79 11.93
N ILE A 78 6.05 10.67 11.55
CA ILE A 78 7.50 10.45 11.74
C ILE A 78 8.01 11.26 12.94
N ALA A 79 9.27 11.07 13.32
CA ALA A 79 9.83 11.66 14.55
C ALA A 79 9.62 13.16 14.70
N ALA A 80 9.59 13.91 13.58
CA ALA A 80 9.31 15.35 13.57
C ALA A 80 7.84 15.70 13.94
N GLU A 81 6.93 14.72 13.84
CA GLU A 81 5.50 14.90 14.09
C GLU A 81 5.07 14.37 15.46
N TYR A 82 5.86 13.52 16.12
CA TYR A 82 5.45 12.85 17.37
C TYR A 82 5.00 13.85 18.47
N SER A 83 5.72 14.95 18.63
CA SER A 83 5.40 15.97 19.62
C SER A 83 4.20 16.85 19.26
N LEU A 84 3.69 16.75 18.02
CA LEU A 84 2.53 17.49 17.57
C LEU A 84 1.22 16.76 17.88
N VAL A 85 1.29 15.44 17.99
CA VAL A 85 0.13 14.61 18.33
C VAL A 85 -0.17 14.77 19.81
N HIS A 86 -1.42 15.04 20.16
CA HIS A 86 -1.79 15.32 21.54
C HIS A 86 -2.90 14.40 22.07
N LYS A 87 -3.07 14.44 23.40
CA LYS A 87 -4.03 13.60 24.12
C LYS A 87 -5.46 13.78 23.59
N GLY A 88 -6.14 12.68 23.35
CA GLY A 88 -7.52 12.63 22.88
C GLY A 88 -7.71 12.90 21.40
N GLN A 89 -6.65 13.29 20.68
CA GLN A 89 -6.72 13.50 19.23
C GLN A 89 -6.85 12.16 18.50
N LEU A 90 -7.81 12.07 17.59
CA LEU A 90 -7.96 10.91 16.70
C LEU A 90 -6.98 11.04 15.54
N VAL A 91 -6.15 10.02 15.30
CA VAL A 91 -5.27 9.95 14.14
C VAL A 91 -5.68 8.75 13.29
N PHE A 92 -6.07 9.01 12.05
CA PHE A 92 -6.55 8.00 11.10
C PHE A 92 -5.63 7.97 9.88
N THR A 93 -4.82 6.91 9.74
CA THR A 93 -3.75 6.76 8.74
C THR A 93 -3.26 5.32 8.64
N TYR A 94 -2.35 5.01 7.70
CA TYR A 94 -1.50 3.84 7.81
C TYR A 94 -0.46 4.04 8.91
N PHE A 95 -0.38 3.14 9.87
CA PHE A 95 0.59 3.22 10.96
C PHE A 95 1.71 2.19 10.86
N HIS A 96 1.39 0.95 10.49
CA HIS A 96 2.33 -0.17 10.50
C HIS A 96 3.06 -0.36 11.84
N PHE A 97 2.35 -0.17 12.95
CA PHE A 97 2.89 -0.16 14.31
C PHE A 97 3.81 -1.35 14.63
N ALA A 98 3.43 -2.56 14.23
CA ALA A 98 4.21 -3.77 14.54
C ALA A 98 5.63 -3.77 13.95
N SER A 99 5.93 -2.87 13.00
CA SER A 99 7.25 -2.74 12.39
C SER A 99 8.11 -1.60 12.95
N GLU A 100 7.53 -0.68 13.78
CA GLU A 100 8.23 0.51 14.25
C GLU A 100 7.94 0.80 15.73
N GLU A 101 8.83 0.31 16.60
CA GLU A 101 8.67 0.44 18.06
C GLU A 101 8.69 1.89 18.53
N LYS A 102 9.53 2.75 17.92
CA LYS A 102 9.63 4.17 18.32
C LYS A 102 8.32 4.92 18.06
N LEU A 103 7.71 4.69 16.92
CA LEU A 103 6.38 5.24 16.60
C LEU A 103 5.33 4.74 17.60
N THR A 104 5.31 3.44 17.87
CA THR A 104 4.35 2.83 18.79
C THR A 104 4.45 3.48 20.18
N ARG A 105 5.65 3.60 20.74
CA ARG A 105 5.87 4.25 22.04
C ARG A 105 5.50 5.73 22.01
N ALA A 106 5.86 6.46 20.96
CA ALA A 106 5.50 7.88 20.83
C ALA A 106 3.99 8.10 20.80
N MET A 107 3.24 7.25 20.08
CA MET A 107 1.78 7.34 20.04
C MET A 107 1.13 6.93 21.37
N MET A 108 1.71 5.97 22.10
CA MET A 108 1.28 5.68 23.48
C MET A 108 1.50 6.88 24.39
N GLU A 109 2.66 7.51 24.34
CA GLU A 109 3.02 8.68 25.18
C GLU A 109 2.16 9.89 24.86
N SER A 110 1.76 10.10 23.61
CA SER A 110 0.87 11.21 23.20
C SER A 110 -0.53 11.13 23.83
N GLY A 111 -0.99 9.93 24.21
CA GLY A 111 -2.35 9.71 24.69
C GLY A 111 -3.43 9.91 23.61
N SER A 112 -3.07 9.83 22.34
CA SER A 112 -3.98 9.91 21.19
C SER A 112 -4.80 8.63 21.00
N ILE A 113 -5.77 8.69 20.08
CA ILE A 113 -6.51 7.55 19.58
C ILE A 113 -5.99 7.23 18.18
N CYS A 114 -5.35 6.08 18.01
CA CYS A 114 -4.76 5.66 16.72
C CYS A 114 -5.64 4.62 16.05
N LEU A 115 -6.24 5.00 14.94
CA LEU A 115 -7.06 4.13 14.11
C LEU A 115 -6.31 3.86 12.80
N ALA A 116 -5.83 2.63 12.63
CA ALA A 116 -4.97 2.23 11.53
C ALA A 116 -5.79 1.76 10.32
N TYR A 117 -5.49 2.29 9.13
CA TYR A 117 -6.13 1.87 7.88
C TYR A 117 -5.96 0.37 7.62
N GLU A 118 -4.76 -0.14 7.85
CA GLU A 118 -4.36 -1.51 7.51
C GLU A 118 -5.00 -2.59 8.40
N THR A 119 -5.63 -2.22 9.49
CA THR A 119 -6.31 -3.16 10.38
C THR A 119 -7.82 -3.04 10.37
N VAL A 120 -8.39 -2.10 9.61
CA VAL A 120 -9.83 -2.09 9.31
C VAL A 120 -10.15 -3.30 8.44
N GLU A 121 -11.09 -4.14 8.89
CA GLU A 121 -11.39 -5.43 8.26
C GLU A 121 -12.89 -5.59 8.01
N ASN A 122 -13.26 -6.04 6.82
CA ASN A 122 -14.62 -6.43 6.50
C ASN A 122 -14.99 -7.80 7.11
N PRO A 123 -16.30 -8.15 7.21
CA PRO A 123 -16.74 -9.45 7.72
C PRO A 123 -16.18 -10.65 6.95
N ASP A 124 -15.84 -10.50 5.68
CA ASP A 124 -15.20 -11.50 4.83
C ASP A 124 -13.67 -11.54 4.97
N ARG A 125 -13.13 -10.82 5.95
CA ARG A 125 -11.70 -10.68 6.25
C ARG A 125 -10.89 -9.95 5.18
N THR A 126 -11.52 -9.26 4.26
CA THR A 126 -10.82 -8.34 3.36
C THR A 126 -10.44 -7.05 4.08
N LEU A 127 -9.35 -6.42 3.65
CA LEU A 127 -8.81 -5.18 4.23
C LEU A 127 -9.13 -4.00 3.28
N PRO A 128 -10.32 -3.38 3.41
CA PRO A 128 -10.86 -2.46 2.40
C PRO A 128 -9.98 -1.23 2.17
N LEU A 129 -9.22 -0.81 3.17
CA LEU A 129 -8.37 0.37 3.06
C LEU A 129 -6.95 0.04 2.55
N LEU A 130 -6.53 -1.24 2.52
CA LEU A 130 -5.31 -1.69 1.85
C LEU A 130 -5.53 -1.99 0.36
N ILE A 131 -6.73 -2.44 -0.02
CA ILE A 131 -7.07 -2.83 -1.40
C ILE A 131 -6.64 -1.78 -2.42
N PRO A 132 -6.98 -0.48 -2.31
CA PRO A 132 -6.63 0.52 -3.32
C PRO A 132 -5.12 0.62 -3.59
N MET A 133 -4.31 0.58 -2.54
CA MET A 133 -2.86 0.65 -2.69
C MET A 133 -2.28 -0.64 -3.26
N SER A 134 -2.87 -1.78 -2.93
CA SER A 134 -2.52 -3.08 -3.53
C SER A 134 -2.86 -3.14 -5.02
N GLU A 135 -3.97 -2.53 -5.44
CA GLU A 135 -4.35 -2.41 -6.86
C GLU A 135 -3.35 -1.53 -7.63
N VAL A 136 -3.02 -0.36 -7.07
CA VAL A 136 -2.01 0.53 -7.67
C VAL A 136 -0.66 -0.16 -7.76
N ALA A 137 -0.19 -0.79 -6.67
CA ALA A 137 1.09 -1.49 -6.64
C ALA A 137 1.15 -2.64 -7.67
N GLY A 138 0.07 -3.43 -7.79
CA GLY A 138 -0.02 -4.50 -8.78
C GLY A 138 0.08 -3.99 -10.22
N ARG A 139 -0.58 -2.89 -10.54
CA ARG A 139 -0.52 -2.27 -11.86
C ARG A 139 0.85 -1.65 -12.15
N MET A 140 1.42 -0.95 -11.18
CA MET A 140 2.75 -0.36 -11.26
C MET A 140 3.86 -1.42 -11.43
N SER A 141 3.73 -2.59 -10.81
CA SER A 141 4.71 -3.67 -10.93
C SER A 141 4.94 -4.11 -12.38
N VAL A 142 3.89 -4.09 -13.19
CA VAL A 142 3.98 -4.40 -14.63
C VAL A 142 4.57 -3.26 -15.42
N GLN A 143 4.19 -2.01 -15.10
CA GLN A 143 4.72 -0.83 -15.76
C GLN A 143 6.25 -0.72 -15.56
N GLU A 144 6.72 -0.85 -14.32
CA GLU A 144 8.15 -0.83 -14.02
C GLU A 144 8.86 -2.10 -14.53
N GLY A 145 8.25 -3.27 -14.38
CA GLY A 145 8.78 -4.51 -14.94
C GLY A 145 9.02 -4.43 -16.44
N ALA A 146 8.07 -3.89 -17.20
CA ALA A 146 8.19 -3.68 -18.64
C ALA A 146 9.30 -2.67 -18.98
N ARG A 147 9.40 -1.58 -18.23
CA ARG A 147 10.44 -0.56 -18.38
C ARG A 147 11.84 -1.15 -18.20
N PHE A 148 12.05 -1.92 -17.13
CA PHE A 148 13.37 -2.48 -16.83
C PHE A 148 13.74 -3.70 -17.69
N LEU A 149 12.82 -4.25 -18.49
CA LEU A 149 13.14 -5.19 -19.58
C LEU A 149 13.78 -4.50 -20.79
N GLU A 150 13.69 -3.17 -20.91
CA GLU A 150 14.28 -2.42 -21.99
C GLU A 150 15.82 -2.40 -21.90
N LYS A 151 16.50 -2.44 -23.07
CA LYS A 151 17.96 -2.46 -23.10
C LYS A 151 18.64 -1.24 -22.48
N PRO A 152 18.14 0.00 -22.67
CA PRO A 152 18.71 1.19 -22.01
C PRO A 152 18.66 1.15 -20.49
N GLN A 153 17.76 0.32 -19.91
CA GLN A 153 17.60 0.13 -18.46
C GLN A 153 18.40 -1.09 -17.92
N GLY A 154 19.23 -1.73 -18.75
CA GLY A 154 19.99 -2.93 -18.37
C GLY A 154 19.29 -4.24 -18.67
N GLY A 155 18.03 -4.25 -19.10
CA GLY A 155 17.23 -5.43 -19.37
C GLY A 155 17.64 -6.19 -20.62
N LYS A 156 16.91 -7.28 -20.91
CA LYS A 156 17.13 -8.16 -22.08
C LYS A 156 16.86 -7.49 -23.42
N GLY A 157 16.15 -6.34 -23.44
CA GLY A 157 15.73 -5.67 -24.68
C GLY A 157 14.52 -6.35 -25.34
N ILE A 158 13.54 -6.71 -24.55
CA ILE A 158 12.29 -7.32 -25.01
C ILE A 158 11.09 -6.40 -24.75
N LEU A 159 10.16 -6.40 -25.71
CA LEU A 159 8.87 -5.75 -25.58
C LEU A 159 7.88 -6.73 -24.92
N LEU A 160 7.18 -6.28 -23.88
CA LEU A 160 6.32 -7.16 -23.09
C LEU A 160 5.25 -7.87 -23.93
N GLY A 161 4.58 -7.16 -24.83
CA GLY A 161 3.52 -7.71 -25.69
C GLY A 161 4.00 -8.38 -26.98
N GLY A 162 5.31 -8.36 -27.29
CA GLY A 162 5.81 -8.79 -28.60
C GLY A 162 5.30 -7.94 -29.75
N VAL A 163 5.44 -8.44 -30.97
CA VAL A 163 4.87 -7.85 -32.21
C VAL A 163 4.50 -8.97 -33.17
N PRO A 164 3.73 -8.73 -34.24
CA PRO A 164 3.43 -9.76 -35.24
C PRO A 164 4.70 -10.47 -35.73
N GLY A 165 4.73 -11.80 -35.58
CA GLY A 165 5.89 -12.64 -35.88
C GLY A 165 6.90 -12.82 -34.74
N VAL A 166 6.78 -12.07 -33.63
CA VAL A 166 7.63 -12.18 -32.44
C VAL A 166 6.76 -12.48 -31.21
N LYS A 167 7.08 -13.56 -30.50
CA LYS A 167 6.34 -13.95 -29.28
C LYS A 167 6.42 -12.87 -28.20
N PRO A 168 5.36 -12.70 -27.38
CA PRO A 168 5.39 -11.84 -26.22
C PRO A 168 6.33 -12.37 -25.14
N ALA A 169 6.69 -11.50 -24.19
CA ALA A 169 7.40 -11.86 -22.98
C ALA A 169 6.54 -12.80 -22.10
N LYS A 170 7.20 -13.65 -21.34
CA LYS A 170 6.57 -14.46 -20.29
C LYS A 170 6.65 -13.77 -18.95
N VAL A 171 5.50 -13.63 -18.31
CA VAL A 171 5.34 -13.02 -16.97
C VAL A 171 4.86 -14.07 -15.99
N LEU A 172 5.62 -14.28 -14.91
CA LEU A 172 5.25 -15.14 -13.79
C LEU A 172 4.84 -14.26 -12.60
N VAL A 173 3.60 -14.40 -12.14
CA VAL A 173 3.08 -13.70 -10.98
C VAL A 173 2.96 -14.69 -9.82
N LEU A 174 3.67 -14.44 -8.72
CA LEU A 174 3.65 -15.27 -7.52
C LEU A 174 2.74 -14.65 -6.46
N GLY A 175 1.62 -15.29 -6.18
CA GLY A 175 0.53 -14.84 -5.34
C GLY A 175 -0.67 -14.33 -6.14
N GLY A 176 -1.84 -14.90 -5.88
CA GLY A 176 -3.11 -14.58 -6.54
C GLY A 176 -3.98 -13.57 -5.79
N GLY A 177 -3.43 -12.85 -4.81
CA GLY A 177 -4.13 -11.81 -4.04
C GLY A 177 -4.52 -10.58 -4.89
N VAL A 178 -4.81 -9.45 -4.23
CA VAL A 178 -5.20 -8.20 -4.92
C VAL A 178 -4.06 -7.70 -5.83
N VAL A 179 -2.84 -7.67 -5.32
CA VAL A 179 -1.64 -7.26 -6.08
C VAL A 179 -1.47 -8.15 -7.31
N GLY A 180 -1.36 -9.48 -7.11
CA GLY A 180 -1.09 -10.42 -8.20
C GLY A 180 -2.20 -10.46 -9.25
N HIS A 181 -3.47 -10.37 -8.83
CA HIS A 181 -4.61 -10.23 -9.74
C HIS A 181 -4.43 -9.01 -10.67
N ASN A 182 -4.15 -7.84 -10.10
CA ASN A 182 -3.96 -6.61 -10.87
C ASN A 182 -2.71 -6.66 -11.74
N SER A 183 -1.62 -7.27 -11.26
CA SER A 183 -0.41 -7.51 -12.06
C SER A 183 -0.71 -8.41 -13.26
N ALA A 184 -1.35 -9.56 -13.05
CA ALA A 184 -1.68 -10.49 -14.13
C ALA A 184 -2.62 -9.86 -15.16
N LEU A 185 -3.63 -9.11 -14.69
CA LEU A 185 -4.58 -8.41 -15.57
C LEU A 185 -3.88 -7.37 -16.45
N MET A 186 -2.98 -6.56 -15.86
CA MET A 186 -2.25 -5.53 -16.62
C MET A 186 -1.24 -6.12 -17.59
N ALA A 187 -0.47 -7.14 -17.17
CA ALA A 187 0.46 -7.83 -18.05
C ALA A 187 -0.26 -8.49 -19.24
N ALA A 188 -1.40 -9.13 -18.98
CA ALA A 188 -2.24 -9.72 -20.03
C ALA A 188 -2.81 -8.67 -20.98
N GLY A 189 -3.25 -7.52 -20.44
CA GLY A 189 -3.74 -6.38 -21.23
C GLY A 189 -2.67 -5.76 -22.14
N MET A 190 -1.39 -5.83 -21.74
CA MET A 190 -0.24 -5.47 -22.59
C MET A 190 0.14 -6.57 -23.59
N GLY A 191 -0.55 -7.72 -23.60
CA GLY A 191 -0.33 -8.80 -24.55
C GLY A 191 0.70 -9.85 -24.12
N ALA A 192 1.18 -9.84 -22.89
CA ALA A 192 2.13 -10.83 -22.37
C ALA A 192 1.51 -12.24 -22.27
N ASP A 193 2.36 -13.28 -22.29
CA ASP A 193 1.99 -14.65 -21.88
C ASP A 193 2.16 -14.76 -20.36
N VAL A 194 1.07 -14.85 -19.62
CA VAL A 194 1.06 -14.71 -18.16
C VAL A 194 0.76 -16.04 -17.47
N THR A 195 1.56 -16.38 -16.45
CA THR A 195 1.25 -17.43 -15.49
C THR A 195 1.07 -16.81 -14.12
N ILE A 196 -0.10 -17.03 -13.46
CA ILE A 196 -0.34 -16.62 -12.07
C ILE A 196 -0.36 -17.86 -11.17
N ALA A 197 0.47 -17.84 -10.13
CA ALA A 197 0.64 -18.96 -9.21
C ALA A 197 0.12 -18.62 -7.80
N ASP A 198 -0.65 -19.53 -7.20
CA ASP A 198 -1.13 -19.43 -5.82
C ASP A 198 -1.21 -20.83 -5.18
N ILE A 199 -1.18 -20.91 -3.85
CA ILE A 199 -1.38 -22.16 -3.10
C ILE A 199 -2.87 -22.49 -2.90
N SER A 200 -3.75 -21.51 -3.05
CA SER A 200 -5.20 -21.65 -2.84
C SER A 200 -5.89 -22.10 -4.12
N LEU A 201 -6.28 -23.38 -4.19
CA LEU A 201 -7.06 -23.89 -5.31
C LEU A 201 -8.40 -23.15 -5.51
N PRO A 202 -9.16 -22.77 -4.46
CA PRO A 202 -10.34 -21.92 -4.64
C PRO A 202 -10.01 -20.58 -5.32
N ARG A 203 -8.90 -19.94 -4.96
CA ARG A 203 -8.45 -18.70 -5.59
C ARG A 203 -8.06 -18.93 -7.05
N LEU A 204 -7.33 -20.00 -7.36
CA LEU A 204 -6.95 -20.34 -8.74
C LEU A 204 -8.18 -20.62 -9.61
N ARG A 205 -9.21 -21.30 -9.09
CA ARG A 205 -10.49 -21.49 -9.82
C ARG A 205 -11.13 -20.16 -10.16
N TYR A 206 -11.30 -19.29 -9.16
CA TYR A 206 -11.84 -17.95 -9.39
C TYR A 206 -11.05 -17.18 -10.44
N LEU A 207 -9.72 -17.17 -10.34
CA LEU A 207 -8.86 -16.49 -11.33
C LEU A 207 -9.00 -17.09 -12.73
N SER A 208 -9.11 -18.40 -12.86
CA SER A 208 -9.28 -19.05 -14.18
C SER A 208 -10.61 -18.70 -14.86
N GLU A 209 -11.62 -18.30 -14.09
CA GLU A 209 -12.93 -17.88 -14.61
C GLU A 209 -12.95 -16.42 -15.08
N ILE A 210 -12.20 -15.54 -14.39
CA ILE A 210 -12.29 -14.10 -14.64
C ILE A 210 -11.13 -13.51 -15.44
N MET A 211 -10.01 -14.22 -15.56
CA MET A 211 -8.83 -13.72 -16.25
C MET A 211 -8.94 -13.89 -17.78
N PRO A 212 -8.27 -13.00 -18.56
CA PRO A 212 -8.16 -13.16 -20.00
C PRO A 212 -7.49 -14.50 -20.40
N ALA A 213 -7.75 -14.98 -21.62
CA ALA A 213 -7.29 -16.27 -22.11
C ALA A 213 -5.75 -16.44 -22.18
N ASN A 214 -5.00 -15.34 -22.19
CA ASN A 214 -3.54 -15.33 -22.12
C ASN A 214 -2.98 -15.39 -20.68
N VAL A 215 -3.84 -15.56 -19.65
CA VAL A 215 -3.45 -15.84 -18.28
C VAL A 215 -3.72 -17.30 -17.95
N LYS A 216 -2.69 -18.01 -17.49
CA LYS A 216 -2.77 -19.38 -17.01
C LYS A 216 -2.61 -19.42 -15.50
N THR A 217 -3.33 -20.32 -14.85
CA THR A 217 -3.20 -20.52 -13.39
C THR A 217 -2.28 -21.70 -13.11
N LEU A 218 -1.46 -21.58 -12.05
CA LEU A 218 -0.50 -22.61 -11.65
C LEU A 218 -0.54 -22.79 -10.12
N TYR A 219 -0.43 -24.03 -9.64
CA TYR A 219 -0.25 -24.26 -8.21
C TYR A 219 1.18 -23.86 -7.79
N SER A 220 1.29 -22.99 -6.78
CA SER A 220 2.58 -22.44 -6.32
C SER A 220 3.33 -23.46 -5.46
N SER A 221 4.12 -24.32 -6.11
CA SER A 221 5.11 -25.19 -5.47
C SER A 221 6.52 -24.80 -5.93
N ALA A 222 7.55 -25.09 -5.14
CA ALA A 222 8.93 -24.84 -5.54
C ALA A 222 9.25 -25.47 -6.90
N HIS A 223 8.85 -26.73 -7.10
CA HIS A 223 9.05 -27.43 -8.35
C HIS A 223 8.41 -26.72 -9.56
N ASN A 224 7.14 -26.29 -9.42
CA ASN A 224 6.44 -25.63 -10.52
C ASN A 224 7.07 -24.25 -10.84
N ILE A 225 7.49 -23.51 -9.81
CA ILE A 225 8.21 -22.24 -9.99
C ILE A 225 9.53 -22.48 -10.74
N GLU A 226 10.34 -23.47 -10.32
CA GLU A 226 11.59 -23.83 -10.99
C GLU A 226 11.40 -24.19 -12.48
N GLN A 227 10.30 -24.85 -12.83
CA GLN A 227 9.98 -25.20 -14.24
C GLN A 227 9.62 -23.97 -15.08
N GLU A 228 9.03 -22.92 -14.50
CA GLU A 228 8.67 -21.70 -15.22
C GLU A 228 9.86 -20.76 -15.44
N LEU A 229 10.82 -20.66 -14.49
CA LEU A 229 11.91 -19.70 -14.50
C LEU A 229 12.78 -19.67 -15.77
N PRO A 230 13.16 -20.81 -16.41
CA PRO A 230 14.03 -20.79 -17.59
C PRO A 230 13.45 -20.06 -18.80
N THR A 231 12.14 -19.89 -18.84
CA THR A 231 11.44 -19.22 -19.94
C THR A 231 10.81 -17.89 -19.53
N THR A 232 10.82 -17.55 -18.25
CA THR A 232 10.25 -16.31 -17.71
C THR A 232 11.17 -15.12 -17.95
N ASP A 233 10.59 -13.99 -18.30
CA ASP A 233 11.28 -12.74 -18.55
C ASP A 233 11.07 -11.74 -17.42
N LEU A 234 9.88 -11.73 -16.81
CA LEU A 234 9.48 -10.90 -15.69
C LEU A 234 8.82 -11.75 -14.61
N VAL A 235 9.31 -11.65 -13.38
CA VAL A 235 8.64 -12.23 -12.20
C VAL A 235 8.11 -11.12 -11.31
N ILE A 236 6.88 -11.25 -10.83
CA ILE A 236 6.27 -10.33 -9.87
C ILE A 236 5.95 -11.09 -8.59
N GLY A 237 6.64 -10.76 -7.50
CA GLY A 237 6.40 -11.27 -6.15
C GLY A 237 5.31 -10.46 -5.45
N SER A 238 4.19 -11.10 -5.13
CA SER A 238 3.00 -10.42 -4.61
C SER A 238 2.32 -11.19 -3.46
N VAL A 239 3.08 -12.06 -2.79
CA VAL A 239 2.57 -12.81 -1.63
C VAL A 239 2.66 -11.94 -0.39
N LEU A 240 1.52 -11.72 0.25
CA LEU A 240 1.37 -11.01 1.51
C LEU A 240 0.74 -11.96 2.52
N ILE A 241 1.39 -12.14 3.68
CA ILE A 241 0.84 -12.87 4.80
C ILE A 241 0.60 -11.84 5.92
N PRO A 242 -0.66 -11.54 6.27
CA PRO A 242 -0.95 -10.58 7.33
C PRO A 242 -0.25 -10.94 8.65
N GLY A 243 0.54 -9.99 9.18
CA GLY A 243 1.25 -10.18 10.46
C GLY A 243 2.48 -11.09 10.42
N ALA A 244 2.91 -11.58 9.24
CA ALA A 244 4.10 -12.42 9.09
C ALA A 244 4.98 -11.96 7.93
N LYS A 245 6.25 -12.40 7.95
CA LYS A 245 7.15 -12.20 6.80
C LYS A 245 6.67 -13.02 5.60
N ALA A 246 6.81 -12.47 4.40
CA ALA A 246 6.57 -13.22 3.17
C ALA A 246 7.55 -14.40 3.07
N PRO A 247 7.12 -15.58 2.56
CA PRO A 247 8.05 -16.67 2.30
C PRO A 247 8.94 -16.35 1.10
N HIS A 248 10.21 -16.74 1.15
CA HIS A 248 11.09 -16.65 -0.01
C HIS A 248 10.70 -17.72 -1.02
N LEU A 249 10.01 -17.33 -2.08
CA LEU A 249 9.54 -18.22 -3.15
C LEU A 249 10.59 -18.45 -4.23
N ILE A 250 11.54 -17.52 -4.39
CA ILE A 250 12.70 -17.66 -5.27
C ILE A 250 13.95 -17.52 -4.42
N THR A 251 14.76 -18.58 -4.41
CA THR A 251 16.06 -18.61 -3.74
C THR A 251 17.15 -18.05 -4.67
N ARG A 252 18.31 -17.70 -4.09
CA ARG A 252 19.46 -17.27 -4.89
C ARG A 252 19.91 -18.32 -5.91
N ASP A 253 19.85 -19.60 -5.57
CA ASP A 253 20.20 -20.67 -6.50
C ASP A 253 19.23 -20.77 -7.68
N MET A 254 17.97 -20.48 -7.48
CA MET A 254 16.96 -20.47 -8.56
C MET A 254 17.21 -19.34 -9.57
N LEU A 255 17.91 -18.25 -9.22
CA LEU A 255 18.29 -17.20 -10.19
C LEU A 255 19.15 -17.77 -11.34
N LYS A 256 19.92 -18.83 -11.10
CA LYS A 256 20.74 -19.50 -12.11
C LYS A 256 19.91 -20.16 -13.24
N LEU A 257 18.62 -20.41 -12.98
CA LEU A 257 17.68 -20.94 -13.97
C LEU A 257 17.18 -19.84 -14.92
N MET A 258 17.29 -18.58 -14.51
CA MET A 258 16.81 -17.44 -15.28
C MET A 258 17.86 -16.96 -16.29
N LYS A 259 17.40 -16.31 -17.36
CA LYS A 259 18.30 -15.67 -18.32
C LYS A 259 18.71 -14.29 -17.83
N LYS A 260 19.97 -13.91 -18.07
CA LYS A 260 20.47 -12.58 -17.75
C LYS A 260 19.61 -11.47 -18.37
N GLY A 261 19.41 -10.39 -17.63
CA GLY A 261 18.56 -9.27 -18.03
C GLY A 261 17.06 -9.50 -17.83
N CYS A 262 16.66 -10.63 -17.22
CA CYS A 262 15.30 -10.79 -16.65
C CYS A 262 15.10 -9.84 -15.46
N VAL A 263 13.84 -9.58 -15.14
CA VAL A 263 13.48 -8.62 -14.07
C VAL A 263 12.65 -9.34 -12.99
N LEU A 264 13.00 -9.09 -11.74
CA LEU A 264 12.22 -9.44 -10.56
C LEU A 264 11.64 -8.16 -9.95
N VAL A 265 10.32 -8.09 -9.80
CA VAL A 265 9.63 -7.01 -9.09
C VAL A 265 9.07 -7.55 -7.79
N ASP A 266 9.59 -7.09 -6.66
CA ASP A 266 9.14 -7.54 -5.33
C ASP A 266 8.20 -6.51 -4.71
N VAL A 267 6.90 -6.75 -4.86
CA VAL A 267 5.86 -5.85 -4.30
C VAL A 267 5.69 -6.08 -2.80
N ALA A 268 6.09 -7.23 -2.28
CA ALA A 268 5.99 -7.58 -0.87
C ALA A 268 7.20 -7.12 -0.04
N ILE A 269 8.06 -6.27 -0.59
CA ILE A 269 9.34 -5.87 0.03
C ILE A 269 9.16 -5.25 1.42
N ASP A 270 8.08 -4.50 1.66
CA ASP A 270 7.76 -3.91 2.96
C ASP A 270 7.53 -4.97 4.07
N GLN A 271 7.31 -6.23 3.69
CA GLN A 271 7.14 -7.38 4.59
C GLN A 271 8.27 -8.42 4.46
N GLY A 272 9.45 -7.99 4.04
CA GLY A 272 10.64 -8.83 3.91
C GLY A 272 10.89 -9.39 2.51
N GLY A 273 9.94 -9.24 1.59
CA GLY A 273 10.08 -9.66 0.18
C GLY A 273 9.81 -11.13 -0.08
N CYS A 274 9.46 -11.44 -1.33
CA CYS A 274 9.19 -12.80 -1.83
C CYS A 274 10.45 -13.51 -2.35
N PHE A 275 11.57 -12.81 -2.48
CA PHE A 275 12.80 -13.36 -3.04
C PHE A 275 13.92 -13.27 -2.00
N GLU A 276 14.72 -14.33 -1.87
CA GLU A 276 15.83 -14.40 -0.91
C GLU A 276 16.85 -13.26 -1.11
N THR A 277 17.00 -12.79 -2.33
CA THR A 277 17.95 -11.74 -2.72
C THR A 277 17.37 -10.33 -2.65
N SER A 278 16.09 -10.18 -2.29
CA SER A 278 15.44 -8.87 -2.18
C SER A 278 15.95 -8.06 -1.00
N HIS A 279 16.15 -6.78 -1.22
CA HIS A 279 16.29 -5.77 -0.17
C HIS A 279 15.59 -4.47 -0.60
N PRO A 280 15.09 -3.65 0.33
CA PRO A 280 14.37 -2.43 0.00
C PRO A 280 15.21 -1.44 -0.79
N THR A 281 14.60 -0.86 -1.84
CA THR A 281 15.15 0.23 -2.64
C THR A 281 14.22 1.45 -2.57
N THR A 282 14.63 2.54 -3.20
CA THR A 282 13.89 3.81 -3.22
C THR A 282 13.52 4.22 -4.64
N HIS A 283 12.61 5.18 -4.80
CA HIS A 283 12.29 5.72 -6.12
C HIS A 283 13.48 6.43 -6.79
N ALA A 284 14.46 6.91 -6.03
CA ALA A 284 15.67 7.55 -6.56
C ALA A 284 16.66 6.51 -7.11
N GLU A 285 16.79 5.37 -6.45
CA GLU A 285 17.62 4.23 -6.84
C GLU A 285 16.77 2.96 -6.83
N PRO A 286 15.94 2.73 -7.88
CA PRO A 286 14.85 1.76 -7.82
C PRO A 286 15.29 0.31 -8.01
N ILE A 287 16.47 0.08 -8.58
CA ILE A 287 16.93 -1.25 -8.97
C ILE A 287 18.34 -1.56 -8.46
N PHE A 288 18.62 -2.84 -8.36
CA PHE A 288 19.97 -3.40 -8.23
C PHE A 288 20.05 -4.72 -9.01
N GLU A 289 21.26 -5.22 -9.25
CA GLU A 289 21.49 -6.46 -9.98
C GLU A 289 22.09 -7.54 -9.08
N VAL A 290 21.59 -8.76 -9.19
CA VAL A 290 22.16 -9.97 -8.58
C VAL A 290 22.27 -11.05 -9.65
N ASP A 291 23.47 -11.57 -9.84
CA ASP A 291 23.76 -12.66 -10.77
C ASP A 291 23.26 -12.43 -12.23
N GLY A 292 23.19 -11.15 -12.64
CA GLY A 292 22.70 -10.72 -13.96
C GLY A 292 21.17 -10.56 -14.05
N ILE A 293 20.47 -10.60 -12.94
CA ILE A 293 19.02 -10.41 -12.83
C ILE A 293 18.73 -9.08 -12.14
N THR A 294 17.95 -8.24 -12.80
CA THR A 294 17.54 -6.93 -12.26
C THR A 294 16.45 -7.11 -11.21
N HIS A 295 16.63 -6.50 -10.04
CA HIS A 295 15.66 -6.48 -8.95
C HIS A 295 15.09 -5.07 -8.81
N TYR A 296 13.77 -4.93 -8.86
CA TYR A 296 13.02 -3.74 -8.51
C TYR A 296 12.27 -4.00 -7.19
N CYS A 297 12.74 -3.40 -6.12
CA CYS A 297 12.26 -3.65 -4.75
C CYS A 297 11.90 -2.33 -4.03
N VAL A 298 11.28 -1.40 -4.75
CA VAL A 298 10.95 -0.08 -4.21
C VAL A 298 9.90 -0.21 -3.12
N ALA A 299 10.25 0.22 -1.92
CA ALA A 299 9.28 0.44 -0.85
C ALA A 299 8.33 1.59 -1.24
N ASN A 300 7.04 1.42 -0.95
CA ASN A 300 6.02 2.43 -1.28
C ASN A 300 5.82 2.66 -2.80
N ILE A 301 5.74 1.60 -3.59
CA ILE A 301 5.46 1.67 -5.04
C ILE A 301 4.32 2.65 -5.39
N PRO A 302 3.15 2.66 -4.68
CA PRO A 302 2.06 3.59 -4.99
C PRO A 302 2.41 5.08 -4.85
N GLY A 303 3.46 5.43 -4.13
CA GLY A 303 3.96 6.80 -3.99
C GLY A 303 4.45 7.42 -5.29
N ALA A 304 4.84 6.60 -6.29
CA ALA A 304 5.28 7.07 -7.61
C ALA A 304 4.16 7.72 -8.45
N VAL A 305 2.91 7.40 -8.16
CA VAL A 305 1.74 7.91 -8.89
C VAL A 305 0.76 8.59 -7.92
N PRO A 306 1.16 9.69 -7.27
CA PRO A 306 0.44 10.26 -6.13
C PRO A 306 -0.97 10.71 -6.49
N GLN A 307 -1.23 11.22 -7.69
CA GLN A 307 -2.57 11.62 -8.11
C GLN A 307 -3.53 10.43 -8.16
N THR A 308 -3.14 9.34 -8.85
CA THR A 308 -3.95 8.11 -8.93
C THR A 308 -4.14 7.50 -7.55
N SER A 309 -3.06 7.40 -6.78
CA SER A 309 -3.07 6.80 -5.45
C SER A 309 -3.91 7.58 -4.45
N THR A 310 -3.87 8.92 -4.49
CA THR A 310 -4.72 9.78 -3.67
C THR A 310 -6.19 9.56 -3.99
N LEU A 311 -6.57 9.58 -5.26
CA LEU A 311 -7.96 9.35 -5.67
C LEU A 311 -8.45 7.96 -5.25
N ALA A 312 -7.65 6.92 -5.48
CA ALA A 312 -8.00 5.56 -5.12
C ALA A 312 -8.15 5.39 -3.60
N LEU A 313 -7.19 5.91 -2.83
CA LEU A 313 -7.21 5.83 -1.36
C LEU A 313 -8.40 6.61 -0.78
N THR A 314 -8.58 7.85 -1.19
CA THR A 314 -9.63 8.73 -0.63
C THR A 314 -11.04 8.25 -0.95
N ASN A 315 -11.26 7.61 -2.09
CA ASN A 315 -12.52 6.93 -2.39
C ASN A 315 -12.86 5.84 -1.36
N ALA A 316 -11.85 5.14 -0.85
CA ALA A 316 -12.04 4.09 0.15
C ALA A 316 -12.12 4.64 1.58
N THR A 317 -11.31 5.66 1.91
CA THR A 317 -11.22 6.20 3.29
C THR A 317 -12.34 7.18 3.64
N LEU A 318 -12.83 7.96 2.66
CA LEU A 318 -13.83 9.01 2.90
C LEU A 318 -15.09 8.53 3.62
N PRO A 319 -15.71 7.38 3.29
CA PRO A 319 -16.88 6.87 4.03
C PRO A 319 -16.61 6.65 5.53
N TYR A 320 -15.38 6.22 5.87
CA TYR A 320 -14.97 6.03 7.27
C TYR A 320 -14.68 7.36 7.96
N ILE A 321 -14.02 8.30 7.26
CA ILE A 321 -13.77 9.67 7.76
C ILE A 321 -15.11 10.34 8.11
N ILE A 322 -16.10 10.27 7.22
CA ILE A 322 -17.45 10.81 7.45
C ILE A 322 -18.09 10.15 8.67
N LYS A 323 -18.03 8.82 8.77
CA LYS A 323 -18.59 8.07 9.90
C LYS A 323 -17.97 8.49 11.23
N LEU A 324 -16.64 8.65 11.26
CA LEU A 324 -15.89 9.11 12.43
C LEU A 324 -16.21 10.56 12.77
N ALA A 325 -16.32 11.43 11.76
CA ALA A 325 -16.65 12.84 11.95
C ALA A 325 -18.08 13.05 12.45
N ASP A 326 -19.07 12.35 11.88
CA ASP A 326 -20.48 12.49 12.24
C ASP A 326 -20.81 11.94 13.63
N LYS A 327 -20.12 10.86 14.05
CA LYS A 327 -20.52 10.07 15.24
C LYS A 327 -19.53 10.13 16.40
N GLY A 328 -18.29 10.55 16.14
CA GLY A 328 -17.17 10.32 17.03
C GLY A 328 -16.70 8.86 16.97
N TRP A 329 -15.45 8.60 17.32
CA TRP A 329 -14.82 7.29 17.16
C TRP A 329 -15.49 6.18 18.01
N GLN A 330 -15.90 6.48 19.26
CA GLN A 330 -16.53 5.49 20.13
C GLN A 330 -17.83 4.93 19.53
N LYS A 331 -18.72 5.83 19.10
CA LYS A 331 -20.01 5.43 18.51
C LYS A 331 -19.82 4.78 17.14
N ALA A 332 -18.93 5.33 16.32
CA ALA A 332 -18.62 4.78 15.01
C ALA A 332 -18.09 3.34 15.09
N CYS A 333 -17.14 3.07 15.99
CA CYS A 333 -16.57 1.74 16.19
C CYS A 333 -17.57 0.77 16.87
N LYS A 334 -18.43 1.26 17.75
CA LYS A 334 -19.50 0.43 18.34
C LYS A 334 -20.50 -0.08 17.30
N GLU A 335 -20.83 0.75 16.32
CA GLU A 335 -21.77 0.43 15.25
C GLU A 335 -21.12 -0.35 14.09
N ASP A 336 -19.82 -0.22 13.90
CA ASP A 336 -19.04 -0.87 12.83
C ASP A 336 -17.89 -1.67 13.44
N LYS A 337 -18.10 -2.98 13.56
CA LYS A 337 -17.09 -3.88 14.13
C LYS A 337 -15.83 -3.98 13.28
N GLY A 338 -15.94 -3.81 11.96
CA GLY A 338 -14.80 -3.81 11.05
C GLY A 338 -13.93 -2.56 11.26
N LEU A 339 -14.57 -1.40 11.44
CA LEU A 339 -13.87 -0.16 11.78
C LEU A 339 -13.22 -0.26 13.18
N ALA A 340 -13.87 -0.93 14.13
CA ALA A 340 -13.31 -1.12 15.48
C ALA A 340 -11.97 -1.89 15.46
N LEU A 341 -11.77 -2.81 14.53
CA LEU A 341 -10.49 -3.50 14.34
C LEU A 341 -9.36 -2.56 13.89
N GLY A 342 -9.71 -1.38 13.39
CA GLY A 342 -8.76 -0.31 13.11
C GLY A 342 -8.12 0.31 14.37
N LEU A 343 -8.76 0.20 15.54
CA LEU A 343 -8.21 0.75 16.78
C LEU A 343 -6.97 -0.04 17.21
N ASN A 344 -5.83 0.63 17.26
CA ASN A 344 -4.55 0.03 17.65
C ASN A 344 -4.06 0.54 19.01
N ILE A 345 -4.20 1.87 19.25
CA ILE A 345 -3.82 2.50 20.51
C ILE A 345 -4.96 3.43 20.93
N ILE A 346 -5.34 3.38 22.20
CA ILE A 346 -6.35 4.26 22.81
C ILE A 346 -5.77 4.83 24.08
N GLU A 347 -5.58 6.16 24.15
CA GLU A 347 -5.13 6.88 25.34
C GLU A 347 -3.91 6.23 26.03
N GLY A 348 -2.90 5.86 25.24
CA GLY A 348 -1.66 5.26 25.73
C GLY A 348 -1.69 3.75 25.92
N LYS A 349 -2.81 3.09 25.68
CA LYS A 349 -2.96 1.63 25.80
C LYS A 349 -3.01 0.96 24.43
N ILE A 350 -2.19 -0.05 24.20
CA ILE A 350 -2.29 -0.88 23.00
C ILE A 350 -3.51 -1.79 23.14
N VAL A 351 -4.39 -1.76 22.13
CA VAL A 351 -5.62 -2.57 22.10
C VAL A 351 -5.63 -3.59 20.95
N TYR A 352 -4.63 -3.54 20.06
CA TYR A 352 -4.49 -4.47 18.94
C TYR A 352 -3.43 -5.53 19.26
N PRO A 353 -3.79 -6.83 19.34
CA PRO A 353 -2.91 -7.88 19.84
C PRO A 353 -1.57 -7.99 19.11
N ALA A 354 -1.58 -7.96 17.77
CA ALA A 354 -0.36 -8.12 16.99
C ALA A 354 0.70 -7.01 17.24
N VAL A 355 0.26 -5.80 17.58
CA VAL A 355 1.17 -4.70 17.97
C VAL A 355 1.78 -4.96 19.35
N ALA A 356 0.99 -5.45 20.28
CA ALA A 356 1.48 -5.81 21.62
C ALA A 356 2.49 -6.96 21.56
N GLU A 357 2.17 -8.01 20.81
CA GLU A 357 3.04 -9.19 20.61
C GLU A 357 4.37 -8.83 19.96
N ALA A 358 4.38 -7.92 18.98
CA ALA A 358 5.58 -7.51 18.26
C ALA A 358 6.70 -6.98 19.20
N PHE A 359 6.29 -6.36 20.32
CA PHE A 359 7.23 -5.70 21.25
C PHE A 359 7.16 -6.24 22.68
N GLY A 360 6.41 -7.31 22.92
CA GLY A 360 6.23 -7.88 24.26
C GLY A 360 5.55 -6.90 25.24
N LEU A 361 4.63 -6.06 24.74
CA LEU A 361 3.91 -5.07 25.54
C LEU A 361 2.52 -5.59 25.94
N PRO A 362 1.91 -5.04 27.02
CA PRO A 362 0.55 -5.41 27.41
C PRO A 362 -0.49 -5.04 26.34
N CYS A 363 -1.45 -5.92 26.10
CA CYS A 363 -2.63 -5.65 25.29
C CYS A 363 -3.84 -5.47 26.19
N TYR A 364 -4.63 -4.42 25.96
CA TYR A 364 -5.81 -4.10 26.75
C TYR A 364 -7.09 -4.31 25.94
N PRO A 365 -8.20 -4.74 26.58
CA PRO A 365 -9.48 -4.82 25.90
C PRO A 365 -10.00 -3.41 25.55
N ILE A 366 -10.79 -3.31 24.48
CA ILE A 366 -11.55 -2.09 24.16
C ILE A 366 -12.78 -2.09 25.07
N GLU A 367 -12.90 -1.07 25.92
CA GLU A 367 -14.04 -0.90 26.85
C GLU A 367 -15.28 -0.31 26.15
#